data_97148f3f9911afb9cecb1b3f4e591e3e
#
_entry.id   97148f3f9911afb9cecb1b3f4e591e3e
#
_cell.length_a   1.000
_cell.length_b   1.000
_cell.length_c   1.000
_cell.angle_alpha   90.00
_cell.angle_beta   90.00
_cell.angle_gamma   90.00
#
_symmetry.space_group_name_H-M   'P 1'
#
loop_
_entity.id
_entity.type
_entity.pdbx_description
1 polymer ?
#
loop_
_entity_poly.entity_id
_entity_poly.type
_entity_poly.pdbx_seq_one_letter_code
_entity_poly.pdbx_strand_id
1 'polypeptide(L)'
;FFNNMAIAMERLKRDGKISKALVLDIDLHFGDGTVNILGGRGYATLVNPSSNSPSDFIRQVDKALAAETYDVIGISAGFDYAREDWGGVLGESDYTDIGRMVRETARKSGAGFFAILEGGYNHRVLGHNCMALLEGMREG
;
A
#
# COMPACT_ATOMS: atom_id res chain seq x y z
N PHE A 1 -4.13 -17.06 -11.58
CA PHE A 1 -4.38 -16.41 -10.30
C PHE A 1 -5.07 -15.08 -10.55
N PHE A 2 -5.97 -14.64 -9.64
CA PHE A 2 -6.68 -13.38 -9.74
C PHE A 2 -5.87 -12.27 -9.05
N ASN A 3 -5.87 -11.06 -9.62
CA ASN A 3 -5.29 -9.88 -9.00
C ASN A 3 -6.40 -9.11 -8.29
N ASN A 4 -6.54 -9.33 -6.99
CA ASN A 4 -7.60 -8.75 -6.18
C ASN A 4 -7.54 -7.22 -6.14
N MET A 5 -6.35 -6.63 -6.12
CA MET A 5 -6.17 -5.18 -6.16
C MET A 5 -6.70 -4.60 -7.48
N ALA A 6 -6.28 -5.16 -8.60
CA ALA A 6 -6.74 -4.71 -9.91
C ALA A 6 -8.26 -4.89 -10.09
N ILE A 7 -8.82 -6.02 -9.63
CA ILE A 7 -10.27 -6.28 -9.66
C ILE A 7 -11.03 -5.22 -8.86
N ALA A 8 -10.58 -4.90 -7.65
CA ALA A 8 -11.22 -3.89 -6.81
C ALA A 8 -11.19 -2.51 -7.46
N MET A 9 -10.04 -2.08 -7.97
CA MET A 9 -9.87 -0.78 -8.63
C MET A 9 -10.71 -0.66 -9.90
N GLU A 10 -10.65 -1.66 -10.78
CA GLU A 10 -11.44 -1.69 -12.02
C GLU A 10 -12.95 -1.70 -11.71
N ARG A 11 -13.38 -2.41 -10.66
CA ARG A 11 -14.78 -2.41 -10.26
C ARG A 11 -15.24 -1.04 -9.78
N LEU A 12 -14.48 -0.39 -8.90
CA LEU A 12 -14.79 0.96 -8.40
C LEU A 12 -14.84 1.98 -9.55
N LYS A 13 -13.89 1.89 -10.47
CA LYS A 13 -13.85 2.78 -11.65
C LYS A 13 -15.06 2.57 -12.56
N ARG A 14 -15.37 1.31 -12.89
CA ARG A 14 -16.51 0.97 -13.74
C ARG A 14 -17.84 1.41 -13.15
N ASP A 15 -17.99 1.29 -11.83
CA ASP A 15 -19.21 1.68 -11.12
C ASP A 15 -19.30 3.20 -10.87
N GLY A 16 -18.35 3.99 -11.42
CA GLY A 16 -18.33 5.46 -11.28
C GLY A 16 -18.07 5.97 -9.88
N LYS A 17 -17.48 5.13 -9.01
CA LYS A 17 -17.22 5.47 -7.59
C LYS A 17 -15.94 6.25 -7.40
N ILE A 18 -14.99 6.15 -8.33
CA ILE A 18 -13.69 6.81 -8.27
C ILE A 18 -13.32 7.42 -9.63
N SER A 19 -12.59 8.52 -9.59
CA SER A 19 -11.92 9.13 -10.75
C SER A 19 -10.43 8.93 -10.70
N LYS A 20 -9.83 8.91 -9.49
CA LYS A 20 -8.40 8.78 -9.27
C LYS A 20 -8.10 7.81 -8.13
N ALA A 21 -7.17 6.90 -8.36
CA ALA A 21 -6.74 5.90 -7.39
C ALA A 21 -5.23 5.91 -7.19
N LEU A 22 -4.80 5.61 -5.96
CA LEU A 22 -3.41 5.22 -5.68
C LEU A 22 -3.39 3.74 -5.31
N VAL A 23 -2.51 2.98 -5.93
CA VAL A 23 -2.07 1.67 -5.43
C VAL A 23 -0.67 1.84 -4.86
N LEU A 24 -0.58 1.71 -3.55
CA LEU A 24 0.66 1.70 -2.80
C LEU A 24 1.05 0.25 -2.51
N ASP A 25 2.00 -0.26 -3.27
CA ASP A 25 2.47 -1.64 -3.16
C ASP A 25 3.73 -1.69 -2.29
N ILE A 26 3.57 -2.16 -1.04
CA ILE A 26 4.66 -2.29 -0.07
C ILE A 26 5.25 -3.70 0.02
N ASP A 27 4.90 -4.57 -0.92
CA ASP A 27 5.55 -5.88 -1.08
C ASP A 27 6.98 -5.73 -1.59
N LEU A 28 7.88 -6.62 -1.17
CA LEU A 28 9.27 -6.63 -1.61
C LEU A 28 9.39 -6.89 -3.12
N HIS A 29 8.51 -7.71 -3.66
CA HIS A 29 8.49 -8.08 -5.06
C HIS A 29 7.71 -7.04 -5.87
N PHE A 30 8.25 -6.66 -7.02
CA PHE A 30 7.58 -5.71 -7.91
C PHE A 30 6.23 -6.27 -8.38
N GLY A 31 5.16 -5.50 -8.20
CA GLY A 31 3.80 -5.87 -8.54
C GLY A 31 3.49 -5.78 -10.04
N ASP A 32 4.23 -6.51 -10.87
CA ASP A 32 4.13 -6.48 -12.33
C ASP A 32 2.72 -6.83 -12.85
N GLY A 33 2.02 -7.75 -12.19
CA GLY A 33 0.64 -8.09 -12.54
C GLY A 33 -0.31 -6.90 -12.39
N THR A 34 -0.22 -6.14 -11.31
CA THR A 34 -1.01 -4.92 -11.10
C THR A 34 -0.62 -3.83 -12.12
N VAL A 35 0.67 -3.65 -12.34
CA VAL A 35 1.19 -2.68 -13.34
C VAL A 35 0.71 -3.04 -14.74
N ASN A 36 0.74 -4.30 -15.13
CA ASN A 36 0.28 -4.75 -16.44
C ASN A 36 -1.22 -4.51 -16.66
N ILE A 37 -2.04 -4.62 -15.62
CA ILE A 37 -3.49 -4.42 -15.72
C ILE A 37 -3.87 -2.94 -15.62
N LEU A 38 -3.32 -2.22 -14.66
CA LEU A 38 -3.74 -0.85 -14.31
C LEU A 38 -2.86 0.25 -14.91
N GLY A 39 -1.60 -0.04 -15.26
CA GLY A 39 -0.61 0.97 -15.65
C GLY A 39 -0.97 1.80 -16.88
N GLY A 40 -1.77 1.27 -17.80
CA GLY A 40 -2.23 1.98 -18.99
C GLY A 40 -3.61 2.64 -18.85
N ARG A 41 -4.27 2.53 -17.70
CA ARG A 41 -5.66 2.96 -17.52
C ARG A 41 -5.84 4.46 -17.31
N GLY A 42 -4.80 5.19 -16.90
CA GLY A 42 -4.81 6.64 -16.74
C GLY A 42 -5.49 7.15 -15.45
N TYR A 43 -6.26 6.34 -14.74
CA TYR A 43 -6.89 6.72 -13.48
C TYR A 43 -6.13 6.25 -12.23
N ALA A 44 -5.26 5.28 -12.37
CA ALA A 44 -4.52 4.67 -11.27
C ALA A 44 -3.04 5.09 -11.29
N THR A 45 -2.58 5.65 -10.19
CA THR A 45 -1.15 5.85 -9.90
C THR A 45 -0.65 4.63 -9.15
N LEU A 46 0.43 4.02 -9.63
CA LEU A 46 0.99 2.80 -9.07
C LEU A 46 2.38 3.13 -8.52
N VAL A 47 2.58 2.88 -7.23
CA VAL A 47 3.86 3.13 -6.56
C VAL A 47 4.26 1.90 -5.76
N ASN A 48 5.46 1.39 -6.06
CA ASN A 48 6.09 0.29 -5.33
C ASN A 48 7.40 0.82 -4.72
N PRO A 49 7.39 1.33 -3.48
CA PRO A 49 8.58 1.83 -2.83
C PRO A 49 9.67 0.75 -2.74
N SER A 50 10.92 1.13 -2.96
CA SER A 50 12.03 0.21 -2.89
C SER A 50 13.25 0.90 -2.29
N SER A 51 13.76 0.37 -1.19
CA SER A 51 14.94 0.92 -0.50
C SER A 51 15.53 -0.09 0.48
N ASN A 52 16.81 0.08 0.76
CA ASN A 52 17.52 -0.62 1.85
C ASN A 52 17.55 0.19 3.15
N SER A 53 16.86 1.33 3.19
CA SER A 53 16.74 2.22 4.36
C SER A 53 15.29 2.46 4.72
N PRO A 54 14.88 2.23 5.99
CA PRO A 54 13.51 2.51 6.43
C PRO A 54 13.09 3.96 6.17
N SER A 55 13.95 4.92 6.49
CA SER A 55 13.66 6.34 6.32
C SER A 55 13.46 6.73 4.84
N ASP A 56 14.23 6.13 3.94
CA ASP A 56 14.06 6.36 2.50
C ASP A 56 12.77 5.70 1.99
N PHE A 57 12.45 4.50 2.46
CA PHE A 57 11.21 3.82 2.15
C PHE A 57 9.99 4.68 2.55
N ILE A 58 9.96 5.15 3.80
CA ILE A 58 8.90 6.02 4.32
C ILE A 58 8.79 7.33 3.53
N ARG A 59 9.92 7.93 3.14
CA ARG A 59 9.93 9.13 2.29
C ARG A 59 9.30 8.86 0.91
N GLN A 60 9.53 7.69 0.31
CA GLN A 60 8.88 7.30 -0.94
C GLN A 60 7.36 7.13 -0.77
N VAL A 61 6.91 6.56 0.34
CA VAL A 61 5.49 6.47 0.70
C VAL A 61 4.88 7.86 0.83
N ASP A 62 5.51 8.75 1.60
CA ASP A 62 5.05 10.13 1.79
C ASP A 62 4.92 10.88 0.46
N LYS A 63 5.93 10.77 -0.39
CA LYS A 63 5.92 11.36 -1.73
C LYS A 63 4.77 10.84 -2.60
N ALA A 64 4.48 9.56 -2.55
CA ALA A 64 3.37 8.97 -3.30
C ALA A 64 2.02 9.51 -2.81
N LEU A 65 1.84 9.58 -1.49
CA LEU A 65 0.62 10.09 -0.87
C LEU A 65 0.40 11.58 -1.12
N ALA A 66 1.47 12.36 -1.20
CA ALA A 66 1.43 13.81 -1.43
C ALA A 66 1.35 14.21 -2.92
N ALA A 67 1.58 13.28 -3.85
CA ALA A 67 1.72 13.59 -5.27
C ALA A 67 0.43 14.11 -5.91
N GLU A 68 -0.71 13.58 -5.49
CA GLU A 68 -2.03 13.91 -6.06
C GLU A 68 -3.13 13.79 -4.99
N THR A 69 -4.34 14.21 -5.34
CA THR A 69 -5.54 13.93 -4.55
C THR A 69 -6.21 12.68 -5.11
N TYR A 70 -6.45 11.70 -4.26
CA TYR A 70 -7.03 10.41 -4.64
C TYR A 70 -8.45 10.27 -4.07
N ASP A 71 -9.30 9.50 -4.76
CA ASP A 71 -10.62 9.10 -4.27
C ASP A 71 -10.53 7.80 -3.46
N VAL A 72 -9.51 6.99 -3.74
CA VAL A 72 -9.23 5.75 -3.03
C VAL A 72 -7.74 5.45 -2.99
N ILE A 73 -7.28 4.90 -1.87
CA ILE A 73 -5.90 4.41 -1.70
C ILE A 73 -5.98 2.91 -1.35
N GLY A 74 -5.46 2.08 -2.23
CA GLY A 74 -5.30 0.64 -2.00
C GLY A 74 -3.87 0.31 -1.61
N ILE A 75 -3.67 -0.48 -0.57
CA ILE A 75 -2.37 -0.98 -0.15
C ILE A 75 -2.26 -2.45 -0.55
N SER A 76 -1.32 -2.80 -1.44
CA SER A 76 -0.86 -4.17 -1.58
C SER A 76 0.11 -4.43 -0.43
N ALA A 77 -0.40 -5.06 0.63
CA ALA A 77 0.26 -5.16 1.92
C ALA A 77 1.10 -6.44 2.00
N GLY A 78 2.32 -6.37 1.44
CA GLY A 78 3.37 -7.35 1.67
C GLY A 78 4.16 -7.03 2.93
N PHE A 79 4.55 -8.06 3.67
CA PHE A 79 5.33 -7.93 4.91
C PHE A 79 6.71 -8.57 4.78
N ASP A 80 7.11 -8.94 3.58
CA ASP A 80 8.42 -9.52 3.28
C ASP A 80 9.56 -8.48 3.24
N TYR A 81 9.25 -7.17 3.25
CA TYR A 81 10.22 -6.12 3.56
C TYR A 81 10.62 -6.05 5.04
N ALA A 82 9.94 -6.81 5.92
CA ALA A 82 10.24 -6.80 7.35
C ALA A 82 11.71 -7.09 7.64
N ARG A 83 12.23 -6.49 8.74
CA ARG A 83 13.62 -6.62 9.17
C ARG A 83 14.03 -8.08 9.39
N GLU A 84 13.10 -8.90 9.84
CA GLU A 84 13.29 -10.33 10.12
C GLU A 84 12.82 -11.24 8.97
N ASP A 85 12.47 -10.65 7.81
CA ASP A 85 12.06 -11.37 6.60
C ASP A 85 13.06 -11.11 5.46
N TRP A 86 12.71 -11.42 4.24
CA TRP A 86 13.62 -11.42 3.08
C TRP A 86 14.19 -10.03 2.75
N GLY A 87 13.41 -8.97 2.91
CA GLY A 87 13.85 -7.60 2.61
C GLY A 87 14.78 -7.01 3.65
N GLY A 88 14.63 -7.37 4.92
CA GLY A 88 15.51 -6.97 6.01
C GLY A 88 15.53 -5.47 6.32
N VAL A 89 14.42 -4.73 6.08
CA VAL A 89 14.41 -3.27 6.14
C VAL A 89 13.43 -2.72 7.19
N LEU A 90 12.14 -3.04 7.06
CA LEU A 90 11.09 -2.39 7.84
C LEU A 90 10.88 -3.02 9.21
N GLY A 91 10.81 -2.19 10.24
CA GLY A 91 10.37 -2.59 11.57
C GLY A 91 8.85 -2.43 11.75
N GLU A 92 8.35 -2.96 12.87
CA GLU A 92 6.92 -2.89 13.22
C GLU A 92 6.41 -1.44 13.25
N SER A 93 7.19 -0.50 13.82
CA SER A 93 6.85 0.93 13.84
C SER A 93 6.71 1.55 12.44
N ASP A 94 7.49 1.08 11.47
CA ASP A 94 7.41 1.58 10.10
C ASP A 94 6.07 1.20 9.44
N TYR A 95 5.58 -0.01 9.69
CA TYR A 95 4.24 -0.42 9.24
C TYR A 95 3.13 0.39 9.90
N THR A 96 3.24 0.72 11.19
CA THR A 96 2.31 1.63 11.89
C THR A 96 2.32 3.01 11.23
N ASP A 97 3.50 3.55 10.94
CA ASP A 97 3.64 4.85 10.30
C ASP A 97 3.03 4.86 8.89
N ILE A 98 3.26 3.83 8.09
CA ILE A 98 2.64 3.70 6.76
C ILE A 98 1.11 3.71 6.87
N GLY A 99 0.54 2.91 7.76
CA GLY A 99 -0.90 2.87 7.99
C GLY A 99 -1.47 4.23 8.42
N ARG A 100 -0.79 4.91 9.34
CA ARG A 100 -1.16 6.25 9.80
C ARG A 100 -1.11 7.28 8.67
N MET A 101 -0.05 7.29 7.88
CA MET A 101 0.10 8.22 6.75
C MET A 101 -1.00 8.05 5.71
N VAL A 102 -1.36 6.81 5.37
CA VAL A 102 -2.47 6.51 4.46
C VAL A 102 -3.78 7.01 5.03
N ARG A 103 -4.09 6.70 6.28
CA ARG A 103 -5.30 7.19 6.97
C ARG A 103 -5.38 8.71 6.99
N GLU A 104 -4.32 9.40 7.38
CA GLU A 104 -4.29 10.86 7.46
C GLU A 104 -4.47 11.51 6.09
N THR A 105 -3.84 10.97 5.05
CA THR A 105 -4.01 11.45 3.67
C THR A 105 -5.44 11.23 3.19
N ALA A 106 -5.98 10.04 3.39
CA ALA A 106 -7.35 9.72 3.02
C ALA A 106 -8.36 10.63 3.73
N ARG A 107 -8.18 10.87 5.04
CA ARG A 107 -9.03 11.77 5.81
C ARG A 107 -9.00 13.21 5.30
N LYS A 108 -7.83 13.72 4.95
CA LYS A 108 -7.68 15.09 4.40
C LYS A 108 -8.37 15.27 3.05
N SER A 109 -8.38 14.25 2.23
CA SER A 109 -8.97 14.29 0.88
C SER A 109 -10.39 13.74 0.79
N GLY A 110 -10.92 13.15 1.87
CA GLY A 110 -12.20 12.43 1.84
C GLY A 110 -12.13 11.11 1.07
N ALA A 111 -10.94 10.55 0.89
CA ALA A 111 -10.73 9.30 0.18
C ALA A 111 -11.11 8.08 1.02
N GLY A 112 -11.54 7.01 0.35
CA GLY A 112 -11.57 5.67 0.95
C GLY A 112 -10.17 5.04 0.96
N PHE A 113 -9.94 4.08 1.84
CA PHE A 113 -8.72 3.28 1.80
C PHE A 113 -8.96 1.85 2.26
N PHE A 114 -8.16 0.93 1.76
CA PHE A 114 -8.21 -0.50 2.12
C PHE A 114 -6.84 -1.15 1.88
N ALA A 115 -6.65 -2.33 2.46
CA ALA A 115 -5.46 -3.14 2.23
C ALA A 115 -5.83 -4.54 1.79
N ILE A 116 -4.99 -5.14 0.94
CA ILE A 116 -5.04 -6.53 0.54
C ILE A 116 -3.72 -7.17 0.96
N LEU A 117 -3.80 -8.28 1.70
CA LEU A 117 -2.62 -8.99 2.17
C LEU A 117 -1.94 -9.70 0.99
N GLU A 118 -0.63 -9.55 0.90
CA GLU A 118 0.22 -10.14 -0.13
C GLU A 118 1.32 -11.01 0.51
N GLY A 119 2.60 -10.71 0.25
CA GLY A 119 3.73 -11.46 0.77
C GLY A 119 3.97 -11.32 2.27
N GLY A 120 4.91 -12.10 2.76
CA GLY A 120 5.32 -12.18 4.16
C GLY A 120 5.53 -13.63 4.55
N TYR A 121 6.78 -13.99 4.87
CA TYR A 121 7.20 -15.41 4.94
C TYR A 121 7.80 -15.78 6.31
N ASN A 122 8.13 -14.81 7.14
CA ASN A 122 8.51 -15.06 8.52
C ASN A 122 7.27 -15.03 9.43
N HIS A 123 6.72 -16.20 9.70
CA HIS A 123 5.49 -16.35 10.50
C HIS A 123 5.62 -15.87 11.95
N ARG A 124 6.85 -15.70 12.48
CA ARG A 124 7.06 -15.20 13.84
C ARG A 124 6.70 -13.71 13.98
N VAL A 125 6.89 -12.93 12.92
CA VAL A 125 6.68 -11.48 12.93
C VAL A 125 5.51 -11.03 12.05
N LEU A 126 5.06 -11.89 11.13
CA LEU A 126 4.00 -11.55 10.16
C LEU A 126 2.76 -10.97 10.82
N GLY A 127 2.25 -11.64 11.86
CA GLY A 127 1.06 -11.19 12.58
C GLY A 127 1.24 -9.85 13.27
N HIS A 128 2.40 -9.61 13.88
CA HIS A 128 2.75 -8.35 14.55
C HIS A 128 2.83 -7.20 13.54
N ASN A 129 3.51 -7.41 12.43
CA ASN A 129 3.64 -6.40 11.37
C ASN A 129 2.30 -6.09 10.70
N CYS A 130 1.47 -7.10 10.47
CA CYS A 130 0.11 -6.92 9.96
C CYS A 130 -0.74 -6.09 10.94
N MET A 131 -0.71 -6.43 12.22
CA MET A 131 -1.42 -5.68 13.26
C MET A 131 -0.92 -4.24 13.34
N ALA A 132 0.38 -4.01 13.26
CA ALA A 132 0.98 -2.67 13.26
C ALA A 132 0.44 -1.79 12.13
N LEU A 133 0.37 -2.33 10.91
CA LEU A 133 -0.24 -1.63 9.76
C LEU A 133 -1.71 -1.29 10.05
N LEU A 134 -2.49 -2.27 10.52
CA LEU A 134 -3.91 -2.09 10.82
C LEU A 134 -4.15 -1.08 11.95
N GLU A 135 -3.31 -1.08 12.99
CA GLU A 135 -3.37 -0.09 14.07
C GLU A 135 -3.10 1.33 13.55
N GLY A 136 -2.14 1.49 12.65
CA GLY A 136 -1.91 2.75 11.95
C GLY A 136 -3.12 3.19 11.11
N MET A 137 -3.77 2.26 10.43
CA MET A 137 -4.96 2.51 9.61
C MET A 137 -6.22 2.78 10.43
N ARG A 138 -6.29 2.31 11.67
CA ARG A 138 -7.46 2.48 12.53
C ARG A 138 -7.57 3.91 13.05
N GLU A 139 -8.78 4.46 13.05
CA GLU A 139 -9.05 5.70 13.77
C GLU A 139 -8.95 5.47 15.29
N GLY A 140 -8.23 6.35 15.92
CA GLY A 140 -8.14 6.38 17.38
C GLY A 140 -9.40 6.95 18.01
#